data_8ef66956024f99dda8a8f76685de04e3
#
_entry.id   8ef66956024f99dda8a8f76685de04e3
#
_cell.length_a   1.000
_cell.length_b   1.000
_cell.length_c   1.000
_cell.angle_alpha   90.00
_cell.angle_beta   90.00
_cell.angle_gamma   90.00
#
_symmetry.space_group_name_H-M   'P 1'
#
loop_
_entity.id
_entity.type
_entity.pdbx_description
1 polymer ?
#
loop_
_entity_poly.entity_id
_entity_poly.type
_entity_poly.pdbx_seq_one_letter_code
_entity_poly.pdbx_strand_id
1 'polypeptide(L)'
;MKARKIIAPAVCAAVILTVGYLLQALLVPKYISEAREGNLIAEYYSSPKNHDVIFVGDCEIYENIDPVALYDGYGISSYLRGSPQQLTWMSYCLMEETLKYEKPKAFVFSVLALKYGEPQSEAYNRLAFDGMKLSA
;
A
#
# COMPACT_ATOMS: atom_id res chain seq x y z
N MET A 1 -27.56 36.40 -23.90
CA MET A 1 -26.06 36.42 -23.92
C MET A 1 -25.41 36.04 -22.58
N LYS A 2 -25.94 36.33 -21.40
CA LYS A 2 -25.35 35.98 -20.10
C LYS A 2 -25.33 34.46 -19.80
N ALA A 3 -26.40 33.72 -20.14
CA ALA A 3 -26.45 32.25 -19.89
C ALA A 3 -25.35 31.48 -20.64
N ARG A 4 -25.06 31.84 -21.88
CA ARG A 4 -24.01 31.16 -22.69
C ARG A 4 -22.61 31.34 -22.12
N LYS A 5 -22.35 32.46 -21.40
CA LYS A 5 -21.07 32.74 -20.73
C LYS A 5 -20.84 31.86 -19.47
N ILE A 6 -21.89 31.31 -18.88
CA ILE A 6 -21.83 30.44 -17.68
C ILE A 6 -21.86 28.97 -18.11
N ILE A 7 -22.65 28.65 -19.13
CA ILE A 7 -22.82 27.26 -19.59
C ILE A 7 -21.50 26.70 -20.16
N ALA A 8 -20.78 27.46 -20.97
CA ALA A 8 -19.53 26.99 -21.58
C ALA A 8 -18.47 26.56 -20.53
N PRO A 9 -18.12 27.39 -19.53
CA PRO A 9 -17.16 26.97 -18.50
C PRO A 9 -17.68 25.82 -17.63
N ALA A 10 -18.98 25.74 -17.36
CA ALA A 10 -19.56 24.63 -16.61
C ALA A 10 -19.46 23.31 -17.39
N VAL A 11 -19.71 23.32 -18.68
CA VAL A 11 -19.53 22.13 -19.54
C VAL A 11 -18.05 21.72 -19.62
N CYS A 12 -17.13 22.68 -19.77
CA CYS A 12 -15.70 22.37 -19.76
C CYS A 12 -15.25 21.76 -18.43
N ALA A 13 -15.69 22.30 -17.31
CA ALA A 13 -15.40 21.75 -15.99
C ALA A 13 -15.95 20.30 -15.85
N ALA A 14 -17.18 20.07 -16.27
CA ALA A 14 -17.78 18.73 -16.24
C ALA A 14 -17.00 17.73 -17.11
N VAL A 15 -16.58 18.13 -18.30
CA VAL A 15 -15.75 17.28 -19.18
C VAL A 15 -14.41 16.96 -18.53
N ILE A 16 -13.72 17.96 -17.96
CA ILE A 16 -12.43 17.75 -17.29
C ILE A 16 -12.57 16.78 -16.11
N LEU A 17 -13.60 16.96 -15.28
CA LEU A 17 -13.87 16.07 -14.14
C LEU A 17 -14.20 14.64 -14.60
N THR A 18 -15.00 14.50 -15.66
CA THR A 18 -15.33 13.19 -16.23
C THR A 18 -14.10 12.49 -16.78
N VAL A 19 -13.28 13.20 -17.56
CA VAL A 19 -12.03 12.65 -18.09
C VAL A 19 -11.07 12.29 -16.98
N GLY A 20 -10.93 13.15 -15.97
CA GLY A 20 -10.10 12.86 -14.77
C GLY A 20 -10.57 11.63 -14.04
N TYR A 21 -11.88 11.47 -13.84
CA TYR A 21 -12.45 10.28 -13.22
C TYR A 21 -12.21 9.02 -14.05
N LEU A 22 -12.40 9.07 -15.36
CA LEU A 22 -12.16 7.93 -16.25
C LEU A 22 -10.69 7.53 -16.28
N LEU A 23 -9.77 8.51 -16.30
CA LEU A 23 -8.33 8.25 -16.23
C LEU A 23 -7.97 7.61 -14.88
N GLN A 24 -8.48 8.14 -13.77
CA GLN A 24 -8.28 7.53 -12.47
C GLN A 24 -8.79 6.09 -12.44
N ALA A 25 -10.01 5.83 -12.93
CA ALA A 25 -10.60 4.51 -12.97
C ALA A 25 -9.84 3.53 -13.88
N LEU A 26 -9.14 4.04 -14.89
CA LEU A 26 -8.30 3.23 -15.79
C LEU A 26 -6.94 2.92 -15.17
N LEU A 27 -6.33 3.89 -14.48
CA LEU A 27 -4.95 3.81 -14.00
C LEU A 27 -4.86 3.21 -12.59
N VAL A 28 -5.90 3.34 -11.76
CA VAL A 28 -5.92 2.74 -10.42
C VAL A 28 -6.30 1.27 -10.52
N PRO A 29 -5.51 0.35 -9.98
CA PRO A 29 -5.82 -1.08 -10.00
C PRO A 29 -7.16 -1.37 -9.33
N LYS A 30 -8.06 -2.00 -10.06
CA LYS A 30 -9.43 -2.30 -9.58
C LYS A 30 -9.50 -3.51 -8.66
N TYR A 31 -8.47 -4.34 -8.66
CA TYR A 31 -8.49 -5.68 -8.04
C TYR A 31 -7.40 -5.87 -6.99
N ILE A 32 -6.93 -4.79 -6.39
CA ILE A 32 -5.88 -4.87 -5.37
C ILE A 32 -6.34 -5.69 -4.15
N SER A 33 -7.65 -5.70 -3.85
CA SER A 33 -8.24 -6.53 -2.79
C SER A 33 -8.35 -8.01 -3.15
N GLU A 34 -8.26 -8.37 -4.42
CA GLU A 34 -8.29 -9.75 -4.89
C GLU A 34 -6.89 -10.36 -4.97
N ALA A 35 -5.86 -9.53 -5.11
CA ALA A 35 -4.49 -9.96 -5.02
C ALA A 35 -4.08 -10.03 -3.53
N ARG A 36 -3.76 -11.24 -3.03
CA ARG A 36 -3.40 -11.46 -1.61
C ARG A 36 -2.35 -10.46 -1.13
N GLU A 37 -1.30 -10.29 -1.90
CA GLU A 37 -0.16 -9.45 -1.58
C GLU A 37 -0.51 -7.96 -1.62
N GLY A 38 -1.33 -7.54 -2.58
CA GLY A 38 -1.81 -6.17 -2.66
C GLY A 38 -2.76 -5.81 -1.52
N ASN A 39 -3.51 -6.79 -1.04
CA ASN A 39 -4.42 -6.61 0.09
C ASN A 39 -3.67 -6.36 1.40
N LEU A 40 -2.53 -7.01 1.64
CA LEU A 40 -1.70 -6.79 2.84
C LEU A 40 -1.32 -5.31 3.02
N ILE A 41 -1.05 -4.60 1.94
CA ILE A 41 -0.71 -3.17 2.00
C ILE A 41 -1.97 -2.32 2.21
N ALA A 42 -3.04 -2.58 1.47
CA ALA A 42 -4.27 -1.78 1.51
C ALA A 42 -5.08 -2.00 2.79
N GLU A 43 -5.18 -3.23 3.25
CA GLU A 43 -5.94 -3.63 4.44
C GLU A 43 -5.34 -3.08 5.74
N TYR A 44 -4.04 -2.81 5.74
CA TYR A 44 -3.38 -2.15 6.87
C TYR A 44 -4.13 -0.89 7.33
N TYR A 45 -4.66 -0.10 6.41
CA TYR A 45 -5.34 1.16 6.77
C TYR A 45 -6.68 0.96 7.47
N SER A 46 -7.31 -0.19 7.32
CA SER A 46 -8.55 -0.56 8.00
C SER A 46 -8.32 -1.39 9.27
N SER A 47 -7.11 -1.93 9.47
CA SER A 47 -6.75 -2.67 10.68
C SER A 47 -6.59 -1.74 11.89
N PRO A 48 -6.72 -2.27 13.13
CA PRO A 48 -6.34 -1.53 14.34
C PRO A 48 -4.88 -1.05 14.27
N LYS A 49 -4.58 0.10 14.90
CA LYS A 49 -3.24 0.70 14.93
C LYS A 49 -2.59 0.55 16.30
N ASN A 50 -2.43 -0.69 16.73
CA ASN A 50 -1.88 -1.04 18.05
C ASN A 50 -0.95 -2.26 17.99
N HIS A 51 -0.22 -2.39 16.88
CA HIS A 51 0.69 -3.52 16.71
C HIS A 51 1.99 -3.31 17.49
N ASP A 52 2.44 -4.36 18.15
CA ASP A 52 3.74 -4.38 18.84
C ASP A 52 4.89 -4.47 17.82
N VAL A 53 4.70 -5.29 16.78
CA VAL A 53 5.71 -5.57 15.76
C VAL A 53 5.13 -5.44 14.37
N ILE A 54 5.83 -4.73 13.50
CA ILE A 54 5.51 -4.68 12.07
C ILE A 54 6.61 -5.42 11.30
N PHE A 55 6.21 -6.42 10.53
CA PHE A 55 7.08 -7.15 9.62
C PHE A 55 6.99 -6.52 8.24
N VAL A 56 8.14 -6.21 7.64
CA VAL A 56 8.20 -5.53 6.35
C VAL A 56 9.17 -6.26 5.42
N GLY A 57 8.77 -6.53 4.20
CA GLY A 57 9.66 -7.20 3.26
C GLY A 57 8.96 -7.89 2.10
N ASP A 58 9.67 -8.84 1.52
CA ASP A 58 9.22 -9.64 0.39
C ASP A 58 8.34 -10.83 0.82
N CYS A 59 8.17 -11.81 -0.06
CA CYS A 59 7.36 -13.00 0.20
C CYS A 59 7.80 -13.79 1.43
N GLU A 60 9.07 -13.76 1.80
CA GLU A 60 9.57 -14.42 3.01
C GLU A 60 8.81 -13.98 4.27
N ILE A 61 8.38 -12.71 4.32
CA ILE A 61 7.67 -12.17 5.49
C ILE A 61 6.27 -12.77 5.61
N TYR A 62 5.48 -12.81 4.55
CA TYR A 62 4.08 -13.24 4.64
C TYR A 62 3.87 -14.73 4.40
N GLU A 63 4.88 -15.45 3.91
CA GLU A 63 4.83 -16.90 3.75
C GLU A 63 5.34 -17.64 4.99
N ASN A 64 6.26 -17.05 5.75
CA ASN A 64 6.93 -17.73 6.86
C ASN A 64 6.52 -17.22 8.25
N ILE A 65 5.81 -16.09 8.35
CA ILE A 65 5.41 -15.51 9.64
C ILE A 65 3.90 -15.59 9.80
N ASP A 66 3.46 -16.18 10.90
CA ASP A 66 2.06 -16.26 11.28
C ASP A 66 1.78 -15.29 12.45
N PRO A 67 1.11 -14.15 12.21
CA PRO A 67 0.73 -13.19 13.24
C PRO A 67 -0.20 -13.78 14.31
N VAL A 68 -1.05 -14.74 13.94
CA VAL A 68 -1.99 -15.37 14.89
C VAL A 68 -1.23 -16.25 15.86
N ALA A 69 -0.30 -17.06 15.36
CA ALA A 69 0.56 -17.89 16.21
C ALA A 69 1.42 -17.04 17.17
N LEU A 70 1.91 -15.88 16.73
CA LEU A 70 2.64 -14.95 17.59
C LEU A 70 1.75 -14.38 18.70
N TYR A 71 0.51 -14.05 18.39
CA TYR A 71 -0.42 -13.54 19.38
C TYR A 71 -0.84 -14.61 20.36
N ASP A 72 -1.22 -15.80 19.90
CA ASP A 72 -1.69 -16.90 20.74
C ASP A 72 -0.58 -17.45 21.65
N GLY A 73 0.64 -17.55 21.12
CA GLY A 73 1.77 -18.10 21.87
C GLY A 73 2.45 -17.10 22.82
N TYR A 74 2.49 -15.83 22.45
CA TYR A 74 3.33 -14.84 23.13
C TYR A 74 2.62 -13.53 23.45
N GLY A 75 1.37 -13.34 23.03
CA GLY A 75 0.63 -12.08 23.20
C GLY A 75 1.19 -10.93 22.35
N ILE A 76 1.97 -11.22 21.32
CA ILE A 76 2.57 -10.21 20.46
C ILE A 76 1.59 -9.86 19.33
N SER A 77 1.07 -8.64 19.35
CA SER A 77 0.27 -8.10 18.24
C SER A 77 1.19 -7.72 17.09
N SER A 78 0.95 -8.27 15.90
CA SER A 78 1.82 -7.98 14.75
C SER A 78 1.04 -7.83 13.46
N TYR A 79 1.65 -7.15 12.48
CA TYR A 79 1.11 -6.97 11.14
C TYR A 79 2.18 -7.18 10.09
N LEU A 80 1.77 -7.72 8.93
CA LEU A 80 2.65 -8.00 7.80
C LEU A 80 2.44 -6.94 6.72
N ARG A 81 3.48 -6.19 6.38
CA ARG A 81 3.49 -5.22 5.28
C ARG A 81 4.48 -5.65 4.22
N GLY A 82 4.09 -6.61 3.40
CA GLY A 82 4.94 -7.22 2.40
C GLY A 82 4.30 -7.27 1.03
N SER A 83 5.14 -7.32 0.01
CA SER A 83 4.75 -7.54 -1.38
C SER A 83 5.78 -8.41 -2.09
N PRO A 84 5.42 -9.14 -3.18
CA PRO A 84 6.38 -9.96 -3.90
C PRO A 84 7.60 -9.15 -4.33
N GLN A 85 8.79 -9.69 -4.07
CA GLN A 85 10.06 -9.07 -4.46
C GLN A 85 10.23 -7.61 -4.00
N GLN A 86 9.68 -7.30 -2.84
CA GLN A 86 9.76 -5.96 -2.28
C GLN A 86 11.22 -5.56 -2.03
N LEU A 87 11.62 -4.45 -2.62
CA LEU A 87 12.97 -3.91 -2.48
C LEU A 87 13.16 -3.19 -1.13
N THR A 88 14.41 -3.02 -0.71
CA THR A 88 14.76 -2.37 0.56
C THR A 88 14.20 -0.94 0.67
N TRP A 89 14.28 -0.16 -0.41
CA TRP A 89 13.76 1.21 -0.41
C TRP A 89 12.23 1.27 -0.29
N MET A 90 11.50 0.27 -0.84
CA MET A 90 10.07 0.14 -0.67
C MET A 90 9.72 -0.21 0.79
N SER A 91 10.47 -1.13 1.38
CA SER A 91 10.36 -1.46 2.80
C SER A 91 10.57 -0.23 3.69
N TYR A 92 11.56 0.59 3.36
CA TYR A 92 11.81 1.86 4.05
C TYR A 92 10.60 2.81 3.96
N CYS A 93 10.05 3.02 2.76
CA CYS A 93 8.85 3.86 2.58
C CYS A 93 7.66 3.34 3.38
N LEU A 94 7.44 2.02 3.43
CA LEU A 94 6.37 1.40 4.21
C LEU A 94 6.59 1.57 5.72
N MET A 95 7.82 1.50 6.20
CA MET A 95 8.15 1.78 7.61
C MET A 95 7.88 3.25 7.96
N GLU A 96 8.36 4.18 7.14
CA GLU A 96 8.09 5.62 7.36
C GLU A 96 6.59 5.92 7.36
N GLU A 97 5.85 5.32 6.42
CA GLU A 97 4.42 5.52 6.37
C GLU A 97 3.72 4.91 7.60
N THR A 98 4.14 3.72 8.05
CA THR A 98 3.60 3.11 9.26
C THR A 98 3.70 4.05 10.46
N LEU A 99 4.83 4.72 10.61
CA LEU A 99 5.09 5.65 11.72
C LEU A 99 4.17 6.89 11.73
N LYS A 100 3.46 7.16 10.63
CA LYS A 100 2.42 8.21 10.59
C LYS A 100 1.12 7.77 11.27
N TYR A 101 0.86 6.47 11.36
CA TYR A 101 -0.38 5.90 11.89
C TYR A 101 -0.23 5.26 13.25
N GLU A 102 0.93 4.66 13.55
CA GLU A 102 1.19 3.98 14.81
C GLU A 102 2.69 4.00 15.16
N LYS A 103 3.00 3.62 16.40
CA LYS A 103 4.38 3.52 16.89
C LYS A 103 4.64 2.11 17.39
N PRO A 104 4.97 1.17 16.51
CA PRO A 104 5.29 -0.19 16.92
C PRO A 104 6.56 -0.20 17.78
N LYS A 105 6.70 -1.21 18.64
CA LYS A 105 7.90 -1.43 19.48
C LYS A 105 9.11 -1.84 18.64
N ALA A 106 8.85 -2.55 17.52
CA ALA A 106 9.90 -3.00 16.61
C ALA A 106 9.41 -3.12 15.17
N PHE A 107 10.33 -2.90 14.24
CA PHE A 107 10.23 -3.35 12.86
C PHE A 107 11.15 -4.53 12.64
N VAL A 108 10.66 -5.55 11.96
CA VAL A 108 11.45 -6.67 11.45
C VAL A 108 11.37 -6.63 9.94
N PHE A 109 12.49 -6.53 9.26
CA PHE A 109 12.50 -6.46 7.80
C PHE A 109 13.35 -7.57 7.18
N SER A 110 12.93 -8.04 5.99
CA SER A 110 13.67 -9.04 5.24
C SER A 110 14.98 -8.47 4.69
N VAL A 111 16.09 -9.11 5.01
CA VAL A 111 17.41 -8.73 4.47
C VAL A 111 17.64 -9.28 3.06
N LEU A 112 16.79 -10.20 2.58
CA LEU A 112 16.91 -10.77 1.24
C LEU A 112 16.82 -9.70 0.15
N ALA A 113 16.00 -8.66 0.40
CA ALA A 113 15.85 -7.51 -0.49
C ALA A 113 17.17 -6.75 -0.74
N LEU A 114 18.16 -6.84 0.17
CA LEU A 114 19.48 -6.23 -0.03
C LEU A 114 20.26 -6.82 -1.19
N LYS A 115 19.90 -8.03 -1.61
CA LYS A 115 20.51 -8.72 -2.75
C LYS A 115 20.11 -8.11 -4.11
N TYR A 116 18.97 -7.46 -4.16
CA TYR A 116 18.37 -6.97 -5.40
C TYR A 116 18.34 -5.45 -5.43
N GLY A 117 18.95 -4.85 -6.46
CA GLY A 117 18.98 -3.39 -6.64
C GLY A 117 17.81 -2.87 -7.48
N GLU A 118 17.22 -3.72 -8.32
CA GLU A 118 16.16 -3.36 -9.27
C GLU A 118 14.99 -4.34 -9.18
N PRO A 119 13.74 -3.87 -9.43
CA PRO A 119 12.58 -4.73 -9.43
C PRO A 119 12.64 -5.71 -10.59
N GLN A 120 12.36 -6.99 -10.35
CA GLN A 120 12.31 -8.01 -11.40
C GLN A 120 11.08 -7.85 -12.30
N SER A 121 10.02 -7.22 -11.80
CA SER A 121 8.77 -6.99 -12.50
C SER A 121 8.14 -5.68 -12.05
N GLU A 122 7.70 -4.88 -13.02
CA GLU A 122 6.93 -3.66 -12.75
C GLU A 122 5.61 -3.94 -12.03
N ALA A 123 4.98 -5.09 -12.31
CA ALA A 123 3.75 -5.49 -11.62
C ALA A 123 3.97 -5.65 -10.12
N TYR A 124 5.06 -6.29 -9.69
CA TYR A 124 5.39 -6.45 -8.27
C TYR A 124 5.76 -5.12 -7.61
N ASN A 125 6.48 -4.26 -8.34
CA ASN A 125 6.80 -2.92 -7.89
C ASN A 125 5.52 -2.11 -7.58
N ARG A 126 4.54 -2.20 -8.46
CA ARG A 126 3.25 -1.53 -8.30
C ARG A 126 2.42 -2.08 -7.14
N LEU A 127 2.44 -3.38 -6.88
CA LEU A 127 1.68 -3.98 -5.78
C LEU A 127 1.99 -3.35 -4.42
N ALA A 128 3.25 -2.97 -4.17
CA ALA A 128 3.63 -2.29 -2.94
C ALA A 128 3.04 -0.88 -2.83
N PHE A 129 2.98 -0.13 -3.93
CA PHE A 129 2.58 1.29 -3.90
C PHE A 129 1.10 1.52 -4.22
N ASP A 130 0.51 0.72 -5.11
CA ASP A 130 -0.89 0.90 -5.49
C ASP A 130 -1.86 0.64 -4.32
N GLY A 131 -1.40 -0.09 -3.28
CA GLY A 131 -2.13 -0.28 -2.03
C GLY A 131 -1.94 0.86 -1.02
N MET A 132 -0.95 1.72 -1.21
CA MET A 132 -0.68 2.83 -0.30
C MET A 132 -1.68 3.97 -0.50
N LYS A 133 -2.09 4.60 0.61
CA LYS A 133 -2.85 5.86 0.54
C LYS A 133 -1.92 6.98 0.08
N LEU A 134 -2.43 7.82 -0.82
CA LEU A 134 -1.75 9.08 -1.14
C LEU A 134 -1.68 9.91 0.15
N SER A 135 -0.48 10.08 0.68
CA SER A 135 -0.22 10.95 1.82
C SER A 135 0.45 12.22 1.32
N ALA A 136 -0.10 13.36 1.68
CA ALA A 136 0.56 14.64 1.51
C ALA A 136 1.75 14.77 2.45
#